data_b460a51f5848bdd520b615264ebc45e5
#
_entry.id   b460a51f5848bdd520b615264ebc45e5
#
_cell.length_a   1.000
_cell.length_b   1.000
_cell.length_c   1.000
_cell.angle_alpha   90.00
_cell.angle_beta   90.00
_cell.angle_gamma   90.00
#
_symmetry.space_group_name_H-M   'P 1'
#
loop_
_entity.id
_entity.type
_entity.pdbx_description
1 polymer ?
#
loop_
_entity_poly.entity_id
_entity_poly.type
_entity_poly.pdbx_seq_one_letter_code
_entity_poly.pdbx_strand_id
1 'polypeptide(L)'
;MNSFARVITLLRKEKGITQKQAARDLGISQALLSHYEKGLRECGLDFLVKLCDYYNVSSDYVLGRSADRNGTMLNIDALDGAEVSKDIRYNGSVLPAMNKRLISSSLNIIYDLLSKAGSKELTTKVSEYLMISVYRVFRKLYSFDKKNSQSLFNVPEDVFEGYTCGAMERDSAEINILLADKNVAKQVGSAFEMTSQSLAQEYPKHATGLTNTIKTAEEIIK
;
A
#
# COMPACT_ATOMS: atom_id res chain seq x y z
N MET A 1 18.99 8.18 -27.42
CA MET A 1 17.81 7.32 -27.59
C MET A 1 17.04 7.38 -26.26
N ASN A 2 15.77 7.79 -26.30
CA ASN A 2 14.96 7.97 -25.09
C ASN A 2 14.86 6.62 -24.34
N SER A 3 14.98 6.61 -23.02
CA SER A 3 14.90 5.43 -22.14
C SER A 3 13.64 4.59 -22.45
N PHE A 4 12.49 5.24 -22.59
CA PHE A 4 11.21 4.63 -22.97
C PHE A 4 11.28 3.80 -24.24
N ALA A 5 11.78 4.40 -25.35
CA ALA A 5 11.87 3.73 -26.66
C ALA A 5 12.74 2.46 -26.62
N ARG A 6 13.82 2.50 -25.84
CA ARG A 6 14.71 1.36 -25.64
C ARG A 6 14.03 0.24 -24.86
N VAL A 7 13.33 0.58 -23.79
CA VAL A 7 12.66 -0.39 -22.89
C VAL A 7 11.53 -1.10 -23.65
N ILE A 8 10.65 -0.37 -24.36
CA ILE A 8 9.54 -1.00 -25.08
C ILE A 8 10.02 -1.91 -26.23
N THR A 9 11.11 -1.53 -26.91
CA THR A 9 11.73 -2.39 -27.91
C THR A 9 12.29 -3.67 -27.31
N LEU A 10 12.91 -3.59 -26.12
CA LEU A 10 13.44 -4.73 -25.41
C LEU A 10 12.31 -5.68 -24.98
N LEU A 11 11.26 -5.16 -24.34
CA LEU A 11 10.10 -5.94 -23.90
C LEU A 11 9.44 -6.73 -25.06
N ARG A 12 9.27 -6.08 -26.21
CA ARG A 12 8.72 -6.76 -27.40
C ARG A 12 9.62 -7.89 -27.89
N LYS A 13 10.93 -7.63 -27.94
CA LYS A 13 11.92 -8.65 -28.42
C LYS A 13 11.97 -9.83 -27.44
N GLU A 14 11.94 -9.60 -26.17
CA GLU A 14 11.92 -10.66 -25.15
C GLU A 14 10.65 -11.52 -25.22
N LYS A 15 9.49 -10.88 -25.51
CA LYS A 15 8.25 -11.62 -25.78
C LYS A 15 8.25 -12.38 -27.09
N GLY A 16 9.30 -12.21 -27.94
CA GLY A 16 9.46 -12.91 -29.21
C GLY A 16 8.46 -12.50 -30.28
N ILE A 17 7.81 -11.34 -30.17
CA ILE A 17 6.75 -10.91 -31.09
C ILE A 17 7.20 -9.81 -32.05
N THR A 18 6.55 -9.76 -33.22
CA THR A 18 6.80 -8.73 -34.24
C THR A 18 6.15 -7.41 -33.86
N GLN A 19 6.63 -6.27 -34.39
CA GLN A 19 5.96 -4.96 -34.22
C GLN A 19 4.49 -5.00 -34.67
N LYS A 20 4.20 -5.71 -35.77
CA LYS A 20 2.82 -5.84 -36.28
C LYS A 20 1.91 -6.54 -35.28
N GLN A 21 2.42 -7.59 -34.64
CA GLN A 21 1.66 -8.33 -33.63
C GLN A 21 1.45 -7.51 -32.34
N ALA A 22 2.53 -6.93 -31.84
CA ALA A 22 2.42 -6.07 -30.64
C ALA A 22 1.49 -4.87 -30.87
N ALA A 23 1.55 -4.22 -32.00
CA ALA A 23 0.68 -3.11 -32.37
C ALA A 23 -0.81 -3.51 -32.37
N ARG A 24 -1.11 -4.68 -33.00
CA ARG A 24 -2.47 -5.24 -33.02
C ARG A 24 -2.97 -5.51 -31.60
N ASP A 25 -2.17 -6.15 -30.76
CA ASP A 25 -2.53 -6.52 -29.41
C ASP A 25 -2.74 -5.29 -28.51
N LEU A 26 -1.96 -4.23 -28.73
CA LEU A 26 -2.08 -2.94 -28.03
C LEU A 26 -3.15 -2.01 -28.62
N GLY A 27 -3.79 -2.40 -29.72
CA GLY A 27 -4.87 -1.61 -30.35
C GLY A 27 -4.39 -0.34 -31.05
N ILE A 28 -3.15 -0.34 -31.60
CA ILE A 28 -2.57 0.79 -32.34
C ILE A 28 -2.06 0.34 -33.73
N SER A 29 -1.73 1.31 -34.59
CA SER A 29 -1.08 0.99 -35.87
C SER A 29 0.39 0.59 -35.70
N GLN A 30 0.90 -0.29 -36.57
CA GLN A 30 2.32 -0.67 -36.59
C GLN A 30 3.23 0.56 -36.77
N ALA A 31 2.82 1.52 -37.61
CA ALA A 31 3.57 2.73 -37.85
C ALA A 31 3.72 3.56 -36.56
N LEU A 32 2.64 3.67 -35.74
CA LEU A 32 2.67 4.38 -34.50
C LEU A 32 3.57 3.69 -33.46
N LEU A 33 3.51 2.35 -33.36
CA LEU A 33 4.42 1.61 -32.48
C LEU A 33 5.89 1.77 -32.94
N SER A 34 6.16 1.75 -34.25
CA SER A 34 7.49 2.02 -34.76
C SER A 34 8.03 3.39 -34.41
N HIS A 35 7.16 4.43 -34.41
CA HIS A 35 7.54 5.77 -33.97
C HIS A 35 7.86 5.81 -32.46
N TYR A 36 7.11 5.13 -31.64
CA TYR A 36 7.39 5.00 -30.18
C TYR A 36 8.72 4.27 -29.93
N GLU A 37 8.97 3.14 -30.62
CA GLU A 37 10.22 2.37 -30.47
C GLU A 37 11.46 3.10 -31.00
N LYS A 38 11.29 4.02 -31.95
CA LYS A 38 12.36 4.89 -32.44
C LYS A 38 12.55 6.17 -31.64
N GLY A 39 11.64 6.45 -30.70
CA GLY A 39 11.64 7.68 -29.93
C GLY A 39 11.29 8.93 -30.73
N LEU A 40 10.60 8.77 -31.86
CA LEU A 40 10.17 9.85 -32.74
C LEU A 40 8.86 10.52 -32.24
N ARG A 41 8.15 9.84 -31.37
CA ARG A 41 6.91 10.33 -30.78
C ARG A 41 6.79 9.86 -29.34
N GLU A 42 6.21 10.70 -28.49
CA GLU A 42 5.85 10.37 -27.11
C GLU A 42 4.47 9.73 -27.08
N CYS A 43 4.25 8.79 -26.14
CA CYS A 43 2.96 8.16 -25.95
C CYS A 43 2.12 8.93 -24.91
N GLY A 44 0.80 8.86 -25.07
CA GLY A 44 -0.14 9.33 -24.04
C GLY A 44 -0.21 8.37 -22.85
N LEU A 45 -0.73 8.87 -21.74
CA LEU A 45 -0.87 8.11 -20.49
C LEU A 45 -1.69 6.83 -20.66
N ASP A 46 -2.79 6.89 -21.43
CA ASP A 46 -3.65 5.73 -21.68
C ASP A 46 -2.89 4.59 -22.39
N PHE A 47 -2.01 4.95 -23.31
CA PHE A 47 -1.17 3.96 -23.99
C PHE A 47 -0.09 3.41 -23.07
N LEU A 48 0.51 4.25 -22.23
CA LEU A 48 1.48 3.83 -21.22
C LEU A 48 0.88 2.79 -20.28
N VAL A 49 -0.34 3.03 -19.78
CA VAL A 49 -1.05 2.07 -18.91
C VAL A 49 -1.28 0.75 -19.61
N LYS A 50 -1.85 0.77 -20.83
CA LYS A 50 -2.07 -0.45 -21.64
C LYS A 50 -0.78 -1.23 -21.91
N LEU A 51 0.31 -0.52 -22.14
CA LEU A 51 1.61 -1.11 -22.41
C LEU A 51 2.18 -1.79 -21.16
N CYS A 52 2.07 -1.14 -20.02
CA CYS A 52 2.46 -1.70 -18.73
C CYS A 52 1.68 -2.99 -18.41
N ASP A 53 0.36 -2.96 -18.60
CA ASP A 53 -0.50 -4.13 -18.40
C ASP A 53 -0.18 -5.27 -19.36
N TYR A 54 0.06 -4.95 -20.64
CA TYR A 54 0.36 -5.94 -21.70
C TYR A 54 1.68 -6.69 -21.46
N TYR A 55 2.69 -5.98 -20.97
CA TYR A 55 4.01 -6.55 -20.69
C TYR A 55 4.18 -6.95 -19.22
N ASN A 56 3.18 -6.68 -18.37
CA ASN A 56 3.22 -6.91 -16.93
C ASN A 56 4.46 -6.28 -16.26
N VAL A 57 4.65 -4.99 -16.53
CA VAL A 57 5.77 -4.19 -16.00
C VAL A 57 5.27 -2.86 -15.46
N SER A 58 6.00 -2.27 -14.52
CA SER A 58 5.66 -0.97 -13.96
C SER A 58 5.91 0.18 -14.94
N SER A 59 5.18 1.28 -14.77
CA SER A 59 5.43 2.52 -15.50
C SER A 59 6.84 3.08 -15.23
N ASP A 60 7.35 2.95 -14.01
CA ASP A 60 8.69 3.40 -13.64
C ASP A 60 9.78 2.62 -14.37
N TYR A 61 9.58 1.30 -14.58
CA TYR A 61 10.47 0.50 -15.40
C TYR A 61 10.43 0.95 -16.89
N VAL A 62 9.22 1.12 -17.43
CA VAL A 62 9.04 1.54 -18.82
C VAL A 62 9.61 2.93 -19.07
N LEU A 63 9.48 3.84 -18.10
CA LEU A 63 10.03 5.20 -18.16
C LEU A 63 11.54 5.25 -17.85
N GLY A 64 12.14 4.09 -17.47
CA GLY A 64 13.57 4.00 -17.13
C GLY A 64 13.94 4.65 -15.81
N ARG A 65 12.97 4.80 -14.89
CA ARG A 65 13.16 5.34 -13.55
C ARG A 65 13.50 4.26 -12.53
N SER A 66 13.19 3.00 -12.84
CA SER A 66 13.54 1.82 -12.03
C SER A 66 14.22 0.76 -12.89
N ALA A 67 15.20 0.06 -12.33
CA ALA A 67 15.81 -1.12 -12.96
C ALA A 67 14.97 -2.39 -12.71
N ASP A 68 14.06 -2.36 -11.74
CA ASP A 68 13.16 -3.46 -11.44
C ASP A 68 11.93 -3.40 -12.35
N ARG A 69 11.64 -4.52 -13.05
CA ARG A 69 10.50 -4.64 -13.97
C ARG A 69 9.15 -4.44 -13.30
N ASN A 70 9.04 -4.94 -12.09
CA ASN A 70 7.83 -4.78 -11.31
C ASN A 70 7.73 -3.36 -10.73
N GLY A 71 8.76 -2.53 -10.92
CA GLY A 71 8.96 -1.27 -10.25
C GLY A 71 9.08 -1.52 -8.75
N THR A 72 8.83 -0.51 -7.95
CA THR A 72 8.33 -0.69 -6.59
C THR A 72 6.83 -1.05 -6.66
N MET A 73 6.38 -1.77 -7.69
CA MET A 73 5.13 -2.52 -7.61
C MET A 73 5.42 -3.66 -6.67
N LEU A 74 5.00 -3.39 -5.53
CA LEU A 74 4.87 -4.21 -4.39
C LEU A 74 4.40 -5.58 -4.84
N ASN A 75 5.29 -6.56 -4.78
CA ASN A 75 4.98 -7.94 -5.10
C ASN A 75 3.82 -8.39 -4.20
N ILE A 76 2.62 -8.48 -4.75
CA ILE A 76 1.43 -8.99 -4.04
C ILE A 76 1.69 -10.41 -3.55
N ASP A 77 2.61 -11.13 -4.21
CA ASP A 77 3.02 -12.51 -3.89
C ASP A 77 3.98 -12.61 -2.68
N ALA A 78 4.46 -11.49 -2.12
CA ALA A 78 5.34 -11.49 -0.95
C ALA A 78 4.61 -11.24 0.38
N LEU A 79 3.28 -11.29 0.39
CA LEU A 79 2.49 -11.45 1.61
C LEU A 79 2.44 -12.94 1.92
N ASP A 80 3.18 -13.36 2.95
CA ASP A 80 3.21 -14.71 3.45
C ASP A 80 1.82 -15.38 3.44
N GLY A 81 1.71 -16.45 2.63
CA GLY A 81 0.96 -17.65 2.98
C GLY A 81 -0.55 -17.59 3.01
N ALA A 82 -1.25 -16.78 2.20
CA ALA A 82 -2.66 -17.02 1.94
C ALA A 82 -3.10 -16.38 0.62
N GLU A 83 -3.39 -17.19 -0.36
CA GLU A 83 -4.36 -17.01 -1.45
C GLU A 83 -4.69 -15.56 -1.82
N VAL A 84 -3.80 -14.91 -2.58
CA VAL A 84 -4.25 -13.81 -3.43
C VAL A 84 -4.99 -14.45 -4.61
N SER A 85 -6.26 -14.79 -4.37
CA SER A 85 -7.17 -15.21 -5.42
C SER A 85 -7.18 -14.14 -6.51
N LYS A 86 -7.21 -14.59 -7.77
CA LYS A 86 -7.30 -13.77 -9.00
C LYS A 86 -8.52 -12.82 -9.04
N ASP A 87 -9.31 -12.76 -7.97
CA ASP A 87 -10.59 -12.08 -7.86
C ASP A 87 -10.55 -10.69 -7.16
N ILE A 88 -9.36 -10.14 -6.84
CA ILE A 88 -9.27 -8.81 -6.21
C ILE A 88 -9.31 -7.67 -7.25
N ARG A 89 -9.98 -7.86 -8.37
CA ARG A 89 -10.41 -6.77 -9.24
C ARG A 89 -11.85 -6.38 -8.90
N TYR A 90 -12.04 -5.66 -7.81
CA TYR A 90 -13.33 -5.02 -7.56
C TYR A 90 -13.58 -3.99 -8.68
N ASN A 91 -14.47 -4.32 -9.63
CA ASN A 91 -14.87 -3.45 -10.73
C ASN A 91 -13.72 -2.77 -11.50
N GLY A 92 -12.58 -3.44 -11.67
CA GLY A 92 -11.44 -2.89 -12.39
C GLY A 92 -10.53 -1.95 -11.58
N SER A 93 -10.85 -1.67 -10.32
CA SER A 93 -10.03 -0.82 -9.44
C SER A 93 -9.01 -1.64 -8.65
N VAL A 94 -7.75 -1.24 -8.69
CA VAL A 94 -6.66 -1.78 -7.86
C VAL A 94 -6.55 -1.08 -6.49
N LEU A 95 -7.36 -0.02 -6.27
CA LEU A 95 -7.29 0.83 -5.08
C LEU A 95 -7.44 0.06 -3.76
N PRO A 96 -8.41 -0.88 -3.59
CA PRO A 96 -8.55 -1.62 -2.34
C PRO A 96 -7.31 -2.48 -2.01
N ALA A 97 -6.72 -3.14 -3.01
CA ALA A 97 -5.52 -3.96 -2.83
C ALA A 97 -4.31 -3.08 -2.45
N MET A 98 -4.18 -1.94 -3.11
CA MET A 98 -3.12 -0.97 -2.82
C MET A 98 -3.25 -0.41 -1.40
N ASN A 99 -4.43 0.06 -1.00
CA ASN A 99 -4.65 0.60 0.35
C ASN A 99 -4.44 -0.46 1.44
N LYS A 100 -4.95 -1.69 1.24
CA LYS A 100 -4.68 -2.81 2.14
C LYS A 100 -3.19 -2.99 2.38
N ARG A 101 -2.40 -2.93 1.31
CA ARG A 101 -0.96 -3.11 1.40
C ARG A 101 -0.25 -1.93 2.08
N LEU A 102 -0.62 -0.70 1.79
CA LEU A 102 -0.07 0.48 2.48
C LEU A 102 -0.28 0.34 3.98
N ILE A 103 -1.49 0.01 4.41
CA ILE A 103 -1.84 -0.19 5.82
C ILE A 103 -1.06 -1.35 6.41
N SER A 104 -1.02 -2.51 5.75
CA SER A 104 -0.28 -3.69 6.24
C SER A 104 1.21 -3.42 6.39
N SER A 105 1.84 -2.74 5.42
CA SER A 105 3.26 -2.37 5.50
C SER A 105 3.52 -1.41 6.67
N SER A 106 2.61 -0.45 6.90
CA SER A 106 2.72 0.48 8.02
C SER A 106 2.59 -0.23 9.36
N LEU A 107 1.65 -1.17 9.48
CA LEU A 107 1.47 -1.97 10.69
C LEU A 107 2.70 -2.83 10.99
N ASN A 108 3.33 -3.44 9.98
CA ASN A 108 4.55 -4.23 10.18
C ASN A 108 5.67 -3.37 10.80
N ILE A 109 5.88 -2.15 10.32
CA ILE A 109 6.87 -1.23 10.90
C ILE A 109 6.49 -0.84 12.33
N ILE A 110 5.22 -0.47 12.56
CA ILE A 110 4.75 -0.08 13.90
C ILE A 110 5.00 -1.20 14.91
N TYR A 111 4.63 -2.44 14.60
CA TYR A 111 4.81 -3.57 15.52
C TYR A 111 6.27 -3.97 15.72
N ASP A 112 7.12 -3.81 14.69
CA ASP A 112 8.56 -4.02 14.85
C ASP A 112 9.18 -2.96 15.78
N LEU A 113 8.79 -1.70 15.64
CA LEU A 113 9.22 -0.62 16.54
C LEU A 113 8.75 -0.86 17.97
N LEU A 114 7.50 -1.29 18.18
CA LEU A 114 6.97 -1.64 19.50
C LEU A 114 7.73 -2.82 20.10
N SER A 115 8.09 -3.81 19.29
CA SER A 115 8.92 -4.95 19.71
C SER A 115 10.31 -4.50 20.15
N LYS A 116 10.96 -3.62 19.39
CA LYS A 116 12.27 -3.02 19.75
C LYS A 116 12.20 -2.16 20.99
N ALA A 117 11.12 -1.42 21.17
CA ALA A 117 10.87 -0.62 22.35
C ALA A 117 10.73 -1.46 23.64
N GLY A 118 10.29 -2.71 23.51
CA GLY A 118 10.18 -3.65 24.64
C GLY A 118 9.15 -3.28 25.72
N SER A 119 8.32 -2.25 25.49
CA SER A 119 7.28 -1.83 26.43
C SER A 119 5.98 -2.60 26.17
N LYS A 120 5.63 -3.51 27.08
CA LYS A 120 4.39 -4.29 27.02
C LYS A 120 3.16 -3.38 27.09
N GLU A 121 3.18 -2.38 27.97
CA GLU A 121 2.06 -1.45 28.17
C GLU A 121 1.82 -0.62 26.92
N LEU A 122 2.86 -0.04 26.33
CA LEU A 122 2.75 0.73 25.09
C LEU A 122 2.23 -0.15 23.95
N THR A 123 2.75 -1.37 23.82
CA THR A 123 2.30 -2.33 22.79
C THR A 123 0.80 -2.65 22.98
N THR A 124 0.36 -2.85 24.23
CA THR A 124 -1.05 -3.13 24.53
C THR A 124 -1.93 -1.97 24.10
N LYS A 125 -1.59 -0.72 24.49
CA LYS A 125 -2.42 0.45 24.18
C LYS A 125 -2.49 0.77 22.71
N VAL A 126 -1.38 0.68 21.98
CA VAL A 126 -1.37 0.83 20.51
C VAL A 126 -2.22 -0.26 19.85
N SER A 127 -2.12 -1.49 20.34
CA SER A 127 -2.92 -2.61 19.79
C SER A 127 -4.41 -2.44 20.06
N GLU A 128 -4.81 -2.00 21.26
CA GLU A 128 -6.21 -1.70 21.61
C GLU A 128 -6.80 -0.62 20.70
N TYR A 129 -6.09 0.48 20.50
CA TYR A 129 -6.50 1.57 19.60
C TYR A 129 -6.75 1.06 18.18
N LEU A 130 -5.82 0.28 17.63
CA LEU A 130 -5.92 -0.28 16.28
C LEU A 130 -7.06 -1.30 16.16
N MET A 131 -7.23 -2.18 17.16
CA MET A 131 -8.33 -3.16 17.19
C MET A 131 -9.69 -2.47 17.24
N ILE A 132 -9.85 -1.41 18.04
CA ILE A 132 -11.10 -0.64 18.11
C ILE A 132 -11.37 0.05 16.75
N SER A 133 -10.35 0.58 16.09
CA SER A 133 -10.49 1.19 14.76
C SER A 133 -11.00 0.18 13.73
N VAL A 134 -10.42 -1.02 13.69
CA VAL A 134 -10.86 -2.12 12.82
C VAL A 134 -12.28 -2.56 13.15
N TYR A 135 -12.59 -2.73 14.43
CA TYR A 135 -13.92 -3.11 14.89
C TYR A 135 -14.98 -2.09 14.47
N ARG A 136 -14.70 -0.79 14.61
CA ARG A 136 -15.62 0.28 14.20
C ARG A 136 -15.93 0.23 12.71
N VAL A 137 -14.92 0.10 11.88
CA VAL A 137 -15.11 0.01 10.42
C VAL A 137 -15.86 -1.26 10.06
N PHE A 138 -15.45 -2.41 10.59
CA PHE A 138 -16.11 -3.70 10.31
C PHE A 138 -17.59 -3.64 10.70
N ARG A 139 -17.91 -3.17 11.90
CA ARG A 139 -19.30 -3.11 12.37
C ARG A 139 -20.17 -2.20 11.50
N LYS A 140 -19.66 -1.04 11.06
CA LYS A 140 -20.40 -0.16 10.13
C LYS A 140 -20.70 -0.85 8.81
N LEU A 141 -19.72 -1.53 8.22
CA LEU A 141 -19.90 -2.29 6.99
C LEU A 141 -20.88 -3.45 7.17
N TYR A 142 -20.78 -4.19 8.26
CA TYR A 142 -21.63 -5.32 8.58
C TYR A 142 -23.09 -4.89 8.81
N SER A 143 -23.30 -3.82 9.56
CA SER A 143 -24.63 -3.29 9.89
C SER A 143 -25.30 -2.55 8.73
N PHE A 144 -24.58 -2.31 7.62
CA PHE A 144 -25.15 -1.71 6.41
C PHE A 144 -26.26 -2.59 5.81
N ASP A 145 -26.07 -3.90 5.79
CA ASP A 145 -27.16 -4.82 5.42
C ASP A 145 -27.99 -5.17 6.66
N LYS A 146 -29.24 -4.68 6.70
CA LYS A 146 -30.17 -4.91 7.80
C LYS A 146 -30.53 -6.40 8.01
N LYS A 147 -30.22 -7.29 7.07
CA LYS A 147 -30.40 -8.74 7.22
C LYS A 147 -29.33 -9.36 8.12
N ASN A 148 -28.21 -8.68 8.32
CA ASN A 148 -27.13 -9.17 9.16
C ASN A 148 -27.55 -9.11 10.63
N SER A 149 -27.44 -10.24 11.32
CA SER A 149 -27.82 -10.35 12.73
C SER A 149 -26.88 -9.55 13.62
N GLN A 150 -27.43 -8.68 14.44
CA GLN A 150 -26.67 -7.92 15.45
C GLN A 150 -26.16 -8.79 16.62
N SER A 151 -26.56 -10.07 16.69
CA SER A 151 -26.10 -11.00 17.72
C SER A 151 -24.59 -11.29 17.69
N LEU A 152 -23.90 -10.88 16.62
CA LEU A 152 -22.43 -10.93 16.55
C LEU A 152 -21.77 -9.95 17.54
N PHE A 153 -22.48 -8.90 17.97
CA PHE A 153 -21.93 -7.81 18.76
C PHE A 153 -22.57 -7.75 20.16
N ASN A 154 -21.73 -7.72 21.20
CA ASN A 154 -22.20 -7.58 22.57
C ASN A 154 -22.46 -6.13 23.00
N VAL A 155 -21.85 -5.16 22.33
CA VAL A 155 -22.08 -3.74 22.59
C VAL A 155 -23.37 -3.31 21.88
N PRO A 156 -24.37 -2.74 22.58
CA PRO A 156 -25.58 -2.24 21.96
C PRO A 156 -25.30 -1.17 20.90
N GLU A 157 -26.16 -1.10 19.87
CA GLU A 157 -25.95 -0.22 18.71
C GLU A 157 -26.03 1.26 19.09
N ASP A 158 -26.93 1.61 19.97
CA ASP A 158 -27.19 2.98 20.44
C ASP A 158 -26.02 3.62 21.19
N VAL A 159 -25.20 2.82 21.90
CA VAL A 159 -24.02 3.30 22.64
C VAL A 159 -22.70 3.04 21.94
N PHE A 160 -22.71 2.29 20.85
CA PHE A 160 -21.51 1.82 20.17
C PHE A 160 -20.56 2.94 19.75
N GLU A 161 -21.07 3.99 19.11
CA GLU A 161 -20.25 5.12 18.65
C GLU A 161 -19.60 5.84 19.84
N GLY A 162 -20.38 6.15 20.88
CA GLY A 162 -19.87 6.83 22.07
C GLY A 162 -18.81 6.00 22.79
N TYR A 163 -19.05 4.71 22.98
CA TYR A 163 -18.12 3.82 23.68
C TYR A 163 -16.81 3.65 22.92
N THR A 164 -16.88 3.44 21.61
CA THR A 164 -15.67 3.26 20.83
C THR A 164 -14.88 4.56 20.65
N CYS A 165 -15.53 5.72 20.47
CA CYS A 165 -14.85 7.01 20.47
C CYS A 165 -14.16 7.26 21.81
N GLY A 166 -14.88 7.11 22.93
CA GLY A 166 -14.31 7.33 24.25
C GLY A 166 -13.15 6.38 24.58
N ALA A 167 -13.21 5.12 24.12
CA ALA A 167 -12.12 4.18 24.29
C ALA A 167 -10.88 4.58 23.46
N MET A 168 -11.06 4.98 22.19
CA MET A 168 -9.96 5.43 21.35
C MET A 168 -9.27 6.69 21.87
N GLU A 169 -10.04 7.66 22.33
CA GLU A 169 -9.50 8.88 22.94
C GLU A 169 -8.71 8.59 24.22
N ARG A 170 -9.23 7.70 25.08
CA ARG A 170 -8.52 7.24 26.28
C ARG A 170 -7.21 6.54 25.90
N ASP A 171 -7.23 5.59 24.96
CA ASP A 171 -6.04 4.85 24.56
C ASP A 171 -5.00 5.80 23.92
N SER A 172 -5.44 6.78 23.13
CA SER A 172 -4.58 7.84 22.58
C SER A 172 -3.93 8.67 23.69
N ALA A 173 -4.69 9.05 24.73
CA ALA A 173 -4.17 9.80 25.87
C ALA A 173 -3.16 8.95 26.67
N GLU A 174 -3.47 7.67 26.92
CA GLU A 174 -2.58 6.74 27.63
C GLU A 174 -1.28 6.49 26.86
N ILE A 175 -1.33 6.35 25.52
CA ILE A 175 -0.13 6.27 24.67
C ILE A 175 0.74 7.52 24.86
N ASN A 176 0.15 8.72 24.87
CA ASN A 176 0.90 9.96 25.08
C ASN A 176 1.53 10.01 26.47
N ILE A 177 0.81 9.57 27.51
CA ILE A 177 1.34 9.50 28.88
C ILE A 177 2.51 8.52 28.97
N LEU A 178 2.37 7.33 28.37
CA LEU A 178 3.43 6.32 28.34
C LEU A 178 4.69 6.81 27.60
N LEU A 179 4.52 7.50 26.50
CA LEU A 179 5.64 8.07 25.74
C LEU A 179 6.32 9.24 26.48
N ALA A 180 5.60 9.94 27.35
CA ALA A 180 6.15 11.00 28.20
C ALA A 180 6.81 10.47 29.48
N ASP A 181 6.53 9.21 29.88
CA ASP A 181 7.14 8.61 31.08
C ASP A 181 8.63 8.36 30.86
N LYS A 182 9.45 8.89 31.79
CA LYS A 182 10.92 8.77 31.73
C LYS A 182 11.42 7.32 31.78
N ASN A 183 10.67 6.43 32.42
CA ASN A 183 11.05 5.01 32.51
C ASN A 183 10.76 4.31 31.18
N VAL A 184 9.59 4.54 30.57
CA VAL A 184 9.24 4.06 29.25
C VAL A 184 10.17 4.67 28.20
N ALA A 185 10.41 5.98 28.25
CA ALA A 185 11.35 6.68 27.38
C ALA A 185 12.77 6.08 27.45
N LYS A 186 13.17 5.63 28.65
CA LYS A 186 14.47 4.97 28.88
C LYS A 186 14.50 3.56 28.30
N GLN A 187 13.39 2.79 28.40
CA GLN A 187 13.24 1.46 27.78
C GLN A 187 13.21 1.56 26.26
N VAL A 188 12.42 2.49 25.74
CA VAL A 188 12.29 2.75 24.32
C VAL A 188 13.63 3.20 23.72
N GLY A 189 14.40 4.01 24.48
CA GLY A 189 15.73 4.49 24.08
C GLY A 189 15.71 5.09 22.68
N SER A 190 16.60 4.64 21.82
CA SER A 190 16.70 5.06 20.42
C SER A 190 15.83 4.24 19.46
N ALA A 191 14.94 3.36 19.96
CA ALA A 191 14.12 2.51 19.10
C ALA A 191 13.24 3.29 18.10
N PHE A 192 12.86 4.52 18.48
CA PHE A 192 12.06 5.42 17.63
C PHE A 192 12.87 6.55 17.00
N GLU A 193 14.20 6.51 17.12
CA GLU A 193 15.07 7.46 16.46
C GLU A 193 15.24 7.07 14.99
N MET A 194 14.46 7.69 14.11
CA MET A 194 14.42 7.36 12.71
C MET A 194 14.55 8.59 11.83
N THR A 195 15.30 8.43 10.76
CA THR A 195 15.31 9.33 9.61
C THR A 195 14.66 8.63 8.42
N SER A 196 14.23 9.39 7.40
CA SER A 196 13.71 8.79 6.17
C SER A 196 14.72 7.83 5.52
N GLN A 197 16.01 8.10 5.68
CA GLN A 197 17.09 7.28 5.14
C GLN A 197 17.27 5.98 5.93
N SER A 198 17.29 6.05 7.27
CA SER A 198 17.39 4.85 8.11
C SER A 198 16.14 3.96 7.96
N LEU A 199 14.97 4.58 7.88
CA LEU A 199 13.71 3.86 7.62
C LEU A 199 13.77 3.06 6.31
N ALA A 200 14.26 3.66 5.23
CA ALA A 200 14.40 2.98 3.94
C ALA A 200 15.43 1.86 3.96
N GLN A 201 16.51 2.01 4.73
CA GLN A 201 17.56 1.00 4.89
C GLN A 201 17.09 -0.18 5.75
N GLU A 202 16.41 0.10 6.84
CA GLU A 202 15.99 -0.91 7.81
C GLU A 202 14.74 -1.67 7.34
N TYR A 203 13.83 -0.98 6.65
CA TYR A 203 12.56 -1.54 6.18
C TYR A 203 12.40 -1.43 4.66
N PRO A 204 13.32 -1.98 3.83
CA PRO A 204 13.30 -1.76 2.38
C PRO A 204 12.02 -2.21 1.69
N LYS A 205 11.31 -3.19 2.27
CA LYS A 205 10.03 -3.71 1.75
C LYS A 205 8.81 -2.89 2.19
N HIS A 206 8.89 -2.15 3.30
CA HIS A 206 7.75 -1.52 3.97
C HIS A 206 7.81 0.00 4.03
N ALA A 207 9.02 0.60 3.97
CA ALA A 207 9.20 2.04 4.13
C ALA A 207 8.39 2.89 3.15
N THR A 208 8.35 2.48 1.87
CA THR A 208 7.53 3.16 0.84
C THR A 208 6.05 3.10 1.17
N GLY A 209 5.57 1.97 1.71
CA GLY A 209 4.19 1.81 2.16
C GLY A 209 3.84 2.79 3.26
N LEU A 210 4.67 2.88 4.30
CA LEU A 210 4.47 3.81 5.41
C LEU A 210 4.49 5.28 4.94
N THR A 211 5.49 5.67 4.12
CA THR A 211 5.58 7.04 3.59
C THR A 211 4.34 7.44 2.79
N ASN A 212 3.82 6.54 1.97
CA ASN A 212 2.59 6.79 1.20
C ASN A 212 1.36 6.83 2.11
N THR A 213 1.30 5.99 3.15
CA THR A 213 0.21 6.04 4.16
C THR A 213 0.21 7.40 4.86
N ILE A 214 1.37 7.90 5.30
CA ILE A 214 1.50 9.22 5.93
C ILE A 214 1.00 10.31 4.98
N LYS A 215 1.50 10.33 3.74
CA LYS A 215 1.11 11.33 2.74
C LYS A 215 -0.41 11.33 2.51
N THR A 216 -0.98 10.15 2.29
CA THR A 216 -2.43 10.01 2.06
C THR A 216 -3.24 10.46 3.28
N ALA A 217 -2.81 10.09 4.50
CA ALA A 217 -3.48 10.51 5.73
C ALA A 217 -3.43 12.05 5.90
N GLU A 218 -2.30 12.68 5.65
CA GLU A 218 -2.16 14.15 5.71
C GLU A 218 -3.00 14.89 4.67
N GLU A 219 -3.21 14.29 3.49
CA GLU A 219 -4.13 14.83 2.46
C GLU A 219 -5.60 14.73 2.89
N ILE A 220 -5.98 13.70 3.67
CA ILE A 220 -7.33 13.52 4.19
C ILE A 220 -7.64 14.49 5.34
N ILE A 221 -6.64 14.81 6.17
CA ILE A 221 -6.79 15.67 7.35
C ILE A 221 -6.87 17.15 6.98
N LYS A 222 -6.32 17.56 5.86
CA LYS A 222 -6.35 18.94 5.35
C LYS A 222 -7.67 19.28 4.67
#